data_f1b026a750fb29fdfc2d59165ea9a21b
#
_entry.id   f1b026a750fb29fdfc2d59165ea9a21b
#
_cell.length_a   1.000
_cell.length_b   1.000
_cell.length_c   1.000
_cell.angle_alpha   90.00
_cell.angle_beta   90.00
_cell.angle_gamma   90.00
#
_symmetry.space_group_name_H-M   'P 1'
#
loop_
_entity.id
_entity.type
_entity.pdbx_description
1 polymer ?
#
loop_
_entity_poly.entity_id
_entity_poly.type
_entity_poly.pdbx_seq_one_letter_code
_entity_poly.pdbx_strand_id
1 'polypeptide(L)'
;MNIKRIGLSAVFAASVIFPAQVAGAEELTVATFVPPQHHTNTVLFSWFAEELETRSGGSLSMQLFPAGQLGAGPVQQYKRAVEGVADITFGVSAYTPALFPKTMLAIPPGKSESSAEATQRILAVFDEHLADEYEDVKVIALSTAAGIGIASTRDMSTLEAMDGAKMVPYAALTSPIIESMGAVPVQMPVTEMYTGLSTGTIDGAYATYNNMTPPWNFWDVASHFTVNVPVQHAVIFVVMNKERYMGLSDEHRAIIDDLSMEAASMKLAESFDGADAKSLAAMKATDGKNYELVTVSAEERARMDAAVADGMKVIFADYASRGIENAEEIYNAINK
;
A
#
# COMPACT_ATOMS: atom_id res chain seq x y z
N MET A 1 -25.62 89.87 25.57
CA MET A 1 -26.16 88.54 25.96
C MET A 1 -25.53 87.50 25.04
N ASN A 2 -24.44 86.87 25.49
CA ASN A 2 -23.60 85.99 24.70
C ASN A 2 -24.05 84.49 24.82
N ILE A 3 -24.47 83.91 23.72
CA ILE A 3 -24.80 82.55 23.68
C ILE A 3 -23.57 81.75 23.08
N LYS A 4 -22.90 80.96 23.93
CA LYS A 4 -21.80 80.11 23.52
C LYS A 4 -22.42 78.89 22.82
N ARG A 5 -22.00 78.62 21.58
CA ARG A 5 -22.27 77.35 20.85
C ARG A 5 -21.22 76.32 21.27
N ILE A 6 -21.69 75.20 21.84
CA ILE A 6 -20.88 74.02 22.13
C ILE A 6 -20.95 73.15 20.87
N GLY A 7 -19.81 72.97 20.20
CA GLY A 7 -19.67 72.05 19.08
C GLY A 7 -19.45 70.64 19.58
N LEU A 8 -20.35 69.72 19.23
CA LEU A 8 -20.24 68.29 19.51
C LEU A 8 -19.49 67.62 18.33
N SER A 9 -18.22 67.25 18.55
CA SER A 9 -17.44 66.51 17.56
C SER A 9 -17.76 65.02 17.67
N ALA A 10 -18.49 64.49 16.69
CA ALA A 10 -18.71 63.04 16.56
C ALA A 10 -17.46 62.39 15.92
N VAL A 11 -16.76 61.57 16.69
CA VAL A 11 -15.69 60.69 16.18
C VAL A 11 -16.34 59.49 15.52
N PHE A 12 -16.32 59.43 14.20
CA PHE A 12 -16.66 58.22 13.44
C PHE A 12 -15.49 57.24 13.51
N ALA A 13 -15.60 56.20 14.29
CA ALA A 13 -14.71 55.05 14.22
C ALA A 13 -15.04 54.23 12.95
N ALA A 14 -14.25 54.36 11.91
CA ALA A 14 -14.34 53.52 10.73
C ALA A 14 -13.77 52.12 11.09
N SER A 15 -14.65 51.17 11.30
CA SER A 15 -14.30 49.73 11.40
C SER A 15 -13.83 49.26 10.04
N VAL A 16 -12.52 49.07 9.89
CA VAL A 16 -11.92 48.45 8.69
C VAL A 16 -12.27 46.96 8.76
N ILE A 17 -13.30 46.57 8.03
CA ILE A 17 -13.58 45.16 7.78
C ILE A 17 -12.56 44.71 6.76
N PHE A 18 -11.50 43.98 7.22
CA PHE A 18 -10.67 43.22 6.31
C PHE A 18 -11.55 42.13 5.69
N PRO A 19 -11.66 42.06 4.36
CA PRO A 19 -12.30 40.90 3.74
C PRO A 19 -11.46 39.69 4.14
N ALA A 20 -12.06 38.72 4.82
CA ALA A 20 -11.49 37.41 4.95
C ALA A 20 -11.21 36.94 3.51
N GLN A 21 -9.95 36.75 3.16
CA GLN A 21 -9.56 36.10 1.92
C GLN A 21 -10.19 34.73 1.96
N VAL A 22 -11.27 34.51 1.22
CA VAL A 22 -11.80 33.19 0.96
C VAL A 22 -10.70 32.52 0.16
N ALA A 23 -9.89 31.69 0.81
CA ALA A 23 -8.99 30.79 0.12
C ALA A 23 -9.85 30.06 -0.92
N GLY A 24 -9.52 30.19 -2.20
CA GLY A 24 -10.26 29.49 -3.25
C GLY A 24 -10.31 28.01 -2.91
N ALA A 25 -11.45 27.36 -3.17
CA ALA A 25 -11.56 25.93 -2.97
C ALA A 25 -10.47 25.22 -3.77
N GLU A 26 -9.71 24.36 -3.11
CA GLU A 26 -8.64 23.57 -3.71
C GLU A 26 -9.10 22.13 -3.89
N GLU A 27 -8.88 21.56 -5.07
CA GLU A 27 -9.18 20.18 -5.36
C GLU A 27 -7.87 19.41 -5.64
N LEU A 28 -7.66 18.30 -4.94
CA LEU A 28 -6.52 17.40 -5.11
C LEU A 28 -6.89 16.27 -6.06
N THR A 29 -6.05 15.99 -7.03
CA THR A 29 -6.21 14.85 -7.94
C THR A 29 -5.56 13.61 -7.35
N VAL A 30 -6.29 12.48 -7.30
CA VAL A 30 -5.80 11.21 -6.77
C VAL A 30 -5.82 10.14 -7.85
N ALA A 31 -4.66 9.58 -8.18
CA ALA A 31 -4.54 8.49 -9.16
C ALA A 31 -4.33 7.14 -8.50
N THR A 32 -5.14 6.15 -8.89
CA THR A 32 -4.92 4.74 -8.51
C THR A 32 -4.98 3.82 -9.72
N PHE A 33 -4.25 2.71 -9.66
CA PHE A 33 -4.32 1.69 -10.71
C PHE A 33 -5.37 0.60 -10.42
N VAL A 34 -5.89 0.56 -9.19
CA VAL A 34 -6.86 -0.46 -8.76
C VAL A 34 -8.27 -0.15 -9.27
N PRO A 35 -9.11 -1.18 -9.48
CA PRO A 35 -10.49 -0.99 -9.94
C PRO A 35 -11.32 -0.09 -9.00
N PRO A 36 -12.36 0.60 -9.50
CA PRO A 36 -13.15 1.53 -8.69
C PRO A 36 -13.72 0.92 -7.40
N GLN A 37 -14.08 -0.36 -7.43
CA GLN A 37 -14.68 -1.08 -6.29
C GLN A 37 -13.65 -1.60 -5.29
N HIS A 38 -12.36 -1.42 -5.53
CA HIS A 38 -11.31 -1.87 -4.62
C HIS A 38 -11.42 -1.15 -3.27
N HIS A 39 -11.22 -1.89 -2.17
CA HIS A 39 -11.38 -1.35 -0.81
C HIS A 39 -10.49 -0.13 -0.53
N THR A 40 -9.31 -0.01 -1.14
CA THR A 40 -8.49 1.20 -1.06
C THR A 40 -9.26 2.45 -1.50
N ASN A 41 -10.01 2.35 -2.62
CA ASN A 41 -10.81 3.47 -3.12
C ASN A 41 -12.04 3.73 -2.24
N THR A 42 -12.76 2.66 -1.86
CA THR A 42 -14.05 2.77 -1.17
C THR A 42 -13.94 2.93 0.34
N VAL A 43 -12.78 2.67 0.94
CA VAL A 43 -12.55 2.83 2.38
C VAL A 43 -11.54 3.94 2.65
N LEU A 44 -10.29 3.79 2.19
CA LEU A 44 -9.25 4.79 2.49
C LEU A 44 -9.56 6.15 1.84
N PHE A 45 -9.70 6.18 0.50
CA PHE A 45 -9.86 7.46 -0.19
C PHE A 45 -11.24 8.08 0.04
N SER A 46 -12.30 7.29 0.27
CA SER A 46 -13.60 7.87 0.70
C SER A 46 -13.50 8.52 2.08
N TRP A 47 -12.83 7.87 3.03
CA TRP A 47 -12.58 8.45 4.35
C TRP A 47 -11.70 9.71 4.27
N PHE A 48 -10.62 9.64 3.50
CA PHE A 48 -9.68 10.76 3.37
C PHE A 48 -10.38 12.00 2.75
N ALA A 49 -11.22 11.79 1.72
CA ALA A 49 -12.03 12.85 1.11
C ALA A 49 -12.99 13.51 2.12
N GLU A 50 -13.72 12.68 2.88
CA GLU A 50 -14.67 13.16 3.90
C GLU A 50 -13.96 13.99 5.00
N GLU A 51 -12.79 13.53 5.45
CA GLU A 51 -12.01 14.24 6.46
C GLU A 51 -11.44 15.57 5.92
N LEU A 52 -10.93 15.59 4.68
CA LEU A 52 -10.45 16.82 4.04
C LEU A 52 -11.57 17.85 3.94
N GLU A 53 -12.73 17.49 3.40
CA GLU A 53 -13.87 18.40 3.27
C GLU A 53 -14.40 18.88 4.62
N THR A 54 -14.55 17.96 5.58
CA THR A 54 -15.11 18.28 6.91
C THR A 54 -14.19 19.23 7.68
N ARG A 55 -12.87 18.92 7.74
CA ARG A 55 -11.91 19.70 8.54
C ARG A 55 -11.59 21.04 7.91
N SER A 56 -11.64 21.14 6.58
CA SER A 56 -11.39 22.38 5.85
C SER A 56 -12.64 23.25 5.66
N GLY A 57 -13.82 22.79 6.12
CA GLY A 57 -15.08 23.47 5.84
C GLY A 57 -15.43 23.55 4.36
N GLY A 58 -14.94 22.57 3.55
CA GLY A 58 -15.15 22.48 2.11
C GLY A 58 -14.16 23.27 1.26
N SER A 59 -13.13 23.88 1.86
CA SER A 59 -12.10 24.60 1.10
C SER A 59 -11.00 23.69 0.51
N LEU A 60 -10.93 22.42 0.95
CA LEU A 60 -10.04 21.38 0.41
C LEU A 60 -10.86 20.13 0.10
N SER A 61 -10.80 19.66 -1.14
CA SER A 61 -11.48 18.46 -1.62
C SER A 61 -10.54 17.59 -2.44
N MET A 62 -10.99 16.41 -2.85
CA MET A 62 -10.21 15.56 -3.76
C MET A 62 -11.10 14.89 -4.81
N GLN A 63 -10.52 14.66 -6.00
CA GLN A 63 -11.12 13.89 -7.06
C GLN A 63 -10.31 12.61 -7.32
N LEU A 64 -10.97 11.45 -7.24
CA LEU A 64 -10.36 10.14 -7.45
C LEU A 64 -10.44 9.70 -8.91
N PHE A 65 -9.31 9.27 -9.48
CA PHE A 65 -9.15 8.72 -10.83
C PHE A 65 -8.66 7.25 -10.73
N PRO A 66 -9.58 6.27 -10.60
CA PRO A 66 -9.23 4.87 -10.45
C PRO A 66 -8.88 4.18 -11.77
N ALA A 67 -8.45 2.92 -11.70
CA ALA A 67 -8.18 2.04 -12.83
C ALA A 67 -7.24 2.62 -13.90
N GLY A 68 -6.29 3.45 -13.47
CA GLY A 68 -5.28 4.02 -14.37
C GLY A 68 -5.79 5.14 -15.30
N GLN A 69 -6.87 5.84 -14.95
CA GLN A 69 -7.43 6.94 -15.75
C GLN A 69 -6.44 8.08 -16.02
N LEU A 70 -5.51 8.35 -15.08
CA LEU A 70 -4.42 9.33 -15.26
C LEU A 70 -3.11 8.68 -15.76
N GLY A 71 -3.20 7.50 -16.35
CA GLY A 71 -2.08 6.74 -16.92
C GLY A 71 -2.11 5.28 -16.50
N ALA A 72 -1.97 4.41 -17.48
CA ALA A 72 -2.07 2.96 -17.31
C ALA A 72 -0.95 2.38 -16.43
N GLY A 73 -1.28 1.29 -15.75
CA GLY A 73 -0.36 0.41 -15.04
C GLY A 73 0.09 0.90 -13.66
N PRO A 74 0.54 -0.05 -12.81
CA PRO A 74 0.94 0.23 -11.43
C PRO A 74 2.38 0.76 -11.28
N VAL A 75 3.26 0.51 -12.26
CA VAL A 75 4.71 0.76 -12.17
C VAL A 75 5.06 2.25 -12.05
N GLN A 76 4.27 3.13 -12.67
CA GLN A 76 4.59 4.56 -12.79
C GLN A 76 4.00 5.42 -11.66
N GLN A 77 3.37 4.84 -10.64
CA GLN A 77 2.60 5.61 -9.66
C GLN A 77 3.47 6.60 -8.86
N TYR A 78 4.64 6.17 -8.38
CA TYR A 78 5.55 7.08 -7.66
C TYR A 78 6.02 8.24 -8.54
N LYS A 79 6.44 7.92 -9.76
CA LYS A 79 6.88 8.92 -10.74
C LYS A 79 5.79 9.94 -11.06
N ARG A 80 4.51 9.51 -11.16
CA ARG A 80 3.38 10.41 -11.40
C ARG A 80 3.21 11.45 -10.27
N ALA A 81 3.41 11.03 -9.01
CA ALA A 81 3.39 11.96 -7.89
C ALA A 81 4.57 12.95 -7.98
N VAL A 82 5.79 12.45 -8.18
CA VAL A 82 6.99 13.30 -8.29
C VAL A 82 6.86 14.31 -9.43
N GLU A 83 6.35 13.90 -10.58
CA GLU A 83 6.18 14.76 -11.77
C GLU A 83 4.90 15.62 -11.74
N GLY A 84 4.06 15.51 -10.72
CA GLY A 84 2.82 16.28 -10.60
C GLY A 84 1.74 15.92 -11.63
N VAL A 85 1.78 14.70 -12.20
CA VAL A 85 0.71 14.20 -13.09
C VAL A 85 -0.59 13.97 -12.31
N ALA A 86 -0.47 13.59 -11.05
CA ALA A 86 -1.52 13.61 -10.05
C ALA A 86 -0.93 14.14 -8.73
N ASP A 87 -1.77 14.84 -7.95
CA ASP A 87 -1.34 15.35 -6.65
C ASP A 87 -1.03 14.23 -5.66
N ILE A 88 -1.86 13.20 -5.64
CA ILE A 88 -1.71 12.03 -4.77
C ILE A 88 -1.74 10.76 -5.62
N THR A 89 -0.88 9.79 -5.31
CA THR A 89 -0.88 8.48 -5.97
C THR A 89 -0.82 7.34 -4.98
N PHE A 90 -1.44 6.22 -5.36
CA PHE A 90 -1.38 4.94 -4.66
C PHE A 90 -0.49 3.98 -5.45
N GLY A 91 0.51 3.40 -4.80
CA GLY A 91 1.45 2.49 -5.45
C GLY A 91 1.97 1.39 -4.55
N VAL A 92 2.71 0.48 -5.14
CA VAL A 92 3.36 -0.66 -4.46
C VAL A 92 4.87 -0.53 -4.67
N SER A 93 5.64 -0.52 -3.59
CA SER A 93 7.10 -0.30 -3.62
C SER A 93 7.82 -1.33 -4.48
N ALA A 94 7.30 -2.56 -4.50
CA ALA A 94 7.86 -3.66 -5.28
C ALA A 94 7.90 -3.44 -6.80
N TYR A 95 7.11 -2.50 -7.32
CA TYR A 95 7.11 -2.18 -8.75
C TYR A 95 8.20 -1.18 -9.15
N THR A 96 8.84 -0.53 -8.17
CA THR A 96 9.95 0.39 -8.37
C THR A 96 11.06 0.14 -7.34
N PRO A 97 11.60 -1.09 -7.23
CA PRO A 97 12.45 -1.52 -6.11
C PRO A 97 13.75 -0.72 -5.98
N ALA A 98 14.22 -0.12 -7.06
CA ALA A 98 15.44 0.69 -7.04
C ALA A 98 15.28 2.00 -6.23
N LEU A 99 14.05 2.47 -6.04
CA LEU A 99 13.76 3.68 -5.27
C LEU A 99 13.60 3.40 -3.76
N PHE A 100 13.33 2.15 -3.39
CA PHE A 100 12.93 1.77 -2.04
C PHE A 100 13.72 0.57 -1.48
N PRO A 101 15.05 0.52 -1.63
CA PRO A 101 15.82 -0.66 -1.24
C PRO A 101 15.64 -1.04 0.24
N LYS A 102 15.56 -0.07 1.17
CA LYS A 102 15.35 -0.35 2.59
C LYS A 102 13.92 -0.73 2.91
N THR A 103 12.94 0.00 2.34
CA THR A 103 11.50 -0.31 2.48
C THR A 103 11.18 -1.73 2.00
N MET A 104 11.87 -2.20 0.94
CA MET A 104 11.72 -3.57 0.43
C MET A 104 12.03 -4.66 1.47
N LEU A 105 12.81 -4.36 2.52
CA LEU A 105 13.12 -5.32 3.60
C LEU A 105 11.92 -5.64 4.51
N ALA A 106 10.81 -4.94 4.35
CA ALA A 106 9.53 -5.30 5.00
C ALA A 106 8.74 -6.36 4.22
N ILE A 107 9.16 -6.75 3.01
CA ILE A 107 8.42 -7.70 2.16
C ILE A 107 8.70 -9.16 2.50
N PRO A 108 9.97 -9.60 2.77
CA PRO A 108 10.24 -10.98 3.12
C PRO A 108 9.44 -11.45 4.34
N PRO A 109 9.23 -12.77 4.48
CA PRO A 109 8.53 -13.35 5.62
C PRO A 109 9.07 -12.87 6.96
N GLY A 110 8.17 -12.46 7.84
CA GLY A 110 8.47 -11.95 9.17
C GLY A 110 7.48 -12.48 10.21
N LYS A 111 7.31 -11.75 11.32
CA LYS A 111 6.45 -12.18 12.45
C LYS A 111 4.99 -11.78 12.30
N SER A 112 4.67 -10.83 11.42
CA SER A 112 3.32 -10.28 11.33
C SER A 112 2.39 -11.19 10.53
N GLU A 113 1.18 -11.40 11.06
CA GLU A 113 0.14 -12.22 10.43
C GLU A 113 -1.04 -11.38 9.90
N SER A 114 -1.04 -10.06 10.15
CA SER A 114 -2.06 -9.12 9.67
C SER A 114 -1.43 -7.90 9.03
N SER A 115 -2.19 -7.23 8.17
CA SER A 115 -1.77 -5.98 7.54
C SER A 115 -1.61 -4.87 8.58
N ALA A 116 -2.48 -4.81 9.58
CA ALA A 116 -2.40 -3.84 10.67
C ALA A 116 -1.11 -4.01 11.50
N GLU A 117 -0.79 -5.24 11.92
CA GLU A 117 0.44 -5.51 12.68
C GLU A 117 1.69 -5.18 11.87
N ALA A 118 1.77 -5.64 10.63
CA ALA A 118 2.92 -5.36 9.76
C ALA A 118 3.08 -3.85 9.47
N THR A 119 1.97 -3.12 9.36
CA THR A 119 1.99 -1.66 9.18
C THR A 119 2.52 -0.95 10.42
N GLN A 120 2.10 -1.33 11.62
CA GLN A 120 2.66 -0.75 12.86
C GLN A 120 4.17 -0.95 12.94
N ARG A 121 4.68 -2.13 12.56
CA ARG A 121 6.11 -2.46 12.57
C ARG A 121 6.91 -1.61 11.58
N ILE A 122 6.45 -1.43 10.36
CA ILE A 122 7.15 -0.61 9.38
C ILE A 122 7.11 0.88 9.77
N LEU A 123 6.01 1.37 10.33
CA LEU A 123 5.91 2.75 10.81
C LEU A 123 6.85 3.01 12.00
N ALA A 124 7.03 2.03 12.89
CA ALA A 124 7.92 2.17 14.05
C ALA A 124 9.40 2.40 13.67
N VAL A 125 9.80 2.00 12.47
CA VAL A 125 11.19 2.15 11.97
C VAL A 125 11.32 3.21 10.88
N PHE A 126 10.22 3.86 10.50
CA PHE A 126 10.17 4.76 9.34
C PHE A 126 11.18 5.90 9.46
N ASP A 127 11.12 6.67 10.53
CA ASP A 127 11.95 7.87 10.71
C ASP A 127 13.45 7.53 10.80
N GLU A 128 13.81 6.41 11.40
CA GLU A 128 15.19 6.00 11.60
C GLU A 128 15.81 5.37 10.35
N HIS A 129 15.04 4.60 9.59
CA HIS A 129 15.61 3.75 8.55
C HIS A 129 15.10 4.01 7.13
N LEU A 130 13.89 4.56 6.97
CA LEU A 130 13.19 4.57 5.67
C LEU A 130 12.91 5.96 5.09
N ALA A 131 12.86 7.00 5.92
CA ALA A 131 12.38 8.32 5.54
C ALA A 131 13.16 8.95 4.37
N ASP A 132 14.45 8.66 4.26
CA ASP A 132 15.33 9.14 3.18
C ASP A 132 14.95 8.61 1.78
N GLU A 133 14.21 7.50 1.70
CA GLU A 133 13.71 6.96 0.43
C GLU A 133 12.48 7.74 -0.10
N TYR A 134 11.92 8.63 0.71
CA TYR A 134 10.69 9.39 0.41
C TYR A 134 10.89 10.91 0.36
N GLU A 135 12.13 11.38 0.31
CA GLU A 135 12.45 12.81 0.36
C GLU A 135 11.82 13.66 -0.78
N ASP A 136 11.54 13.03 -1.92
CA ASP A 136 10.97 13.71 -3.10
C ASP A 136 9.45 13.90 -3.03
N VAL A 137 8.78 13.36 -2.00
CA VAL A 137 7.32 13.37 -1.85
C VAL A 137 6.90 13.70 -0.42
N LYS A 138 5.62 14.03 -0.22
CA LYS A 138 4.96 13.97 1.08
C LYS A 138 4.33 12.58 1.23
N VAL A 139 4.74 11.83 2.22
CA VAL A 139 4.10 10.54 2.52
C VAL A 139 2.76 10.79 3.22
N ILE A 140 1.69 10.27 2.62
CA ILE A 140 0.34 10.23 3.21
C ILE A 140 0.17 8.94 3.99
N ALA A 141 0.51 7.79 3.38
CA ALA A 141 0.47 6.50 4.06
C ALA A 141 1.61 5.60 3.58
N LEU A 142 2.15 4.82 4.51
CA LEU A 142 3.01 3.68 4.24
C LEU A 142 2.41 2.49 4.99
N SER A 143 1.92 1.50 4.26
CA SER A 143 1.16 0.39 4.81
C SER A 143 1.61 -0.93 4.19
N THR A 144 1.17 -2.02 4.76
CA THR A 144 1.43 -3.36 4.23
C THR A 144 0.12 -4.10 3.98
N ALA A 145 0.12 -4.97 2.96
CA ALA A 145 -0.88 -6.01 2.80
C ALA A 145 -0.21 -7.35 3.10
N ALA A 146 -0.74 -8.07 4.09
CA ALA A 146 -0.21 -9.38 4.46
C ALA A 146 -0.59 -10.42 3.41
N GLY A 147 0.41 -11.03 2.79
CA GLY A 147 0.24 -12.08 1.78
C GLY A 147 0.12 -13.44 2.42
N ILE A 148 -1.11 -13.85 2.72
CA ILE A 148 -1.44 -14.98 3.57
C ILE A 148 -1.43 -16.34 2.88
N GLY A 149 -1.33 -16.38 1.53
CA GLY A 149 -1.39 -17.63 0.82
C GLY A 149 -0.86 -17.58 -0.60
N ILE A 150 -1.06 -18.69 -1.31
CA ILE A 150 -0.70 -18.86 -2.70
C ILE A 150 -1.96 -19.24 -3.48
N ALA A 151 -2.37 -18.39 -4.43
CA ALA A 151 -3.37 -18.72 -5.43
C ALA A 151 -2.67 -19.47 -6.57
N SER A 152 -3.15 -20.68 -6.94
CA SER A 152 -2.46 -21.52 -7.90
C SER A 152 -3.40 -22.39 -8.74
N THR A 153 -2.91 -22.83 -9.91
CA THR A 153 -3.61 -23.74 -10.82
C THR A 153 -3.36 -25.21 -10.48
N ARG A 154 -2.50 -25.50 -9.50
CA ARG A 154 -2.20 -26.83 -8.96
C ARG A 154 -1.90 -26.76 -7.46
N ASP A 155 -1.89 -27.87 -6.80
CA ASP A 155 -1.50 -27.95 -5.38
C ASP A 155 -0.07 -27.40 -5.18
N MET A 156 0.10 -26.54 -4.17
CA MET A 156 1.37 -25.91 -3.75
C MET A 156 1.60 -26.12 -2.24
N SER A 157 1.05 -27.19 -1.67
CA SER A 157 1.10 -27.43 -0.22
C SER A 157 2.38 -28.09 0.28
N THR A 158 3.27 -28.53 -0.63
CA THR A 158 4.56 -29.13 -0.29
C THR A 158 5.68 -28.58 -1.17
N LEU A 159 6.93 -28.65 -0.70
CA LEU A 159 8.11 -28.23 -1.51
C LEU A 159 8.21 -29.07 -2.80
N GLU A 160 7.89 -30.37 -2.74
CA GLU A 160 7.88 -31.23 -3.91
C GLU A 160 6.80 -30.80 -4.94
N ALA A 161 5.63 -30.35 -4.46
CA ALA A 161 4.58 -29.82 -5.34
C ALA A 161 4.92 -28.45 -5.94
N MET A 162 5.77 -27.69 -5.26
CA MET A 162 6.28 -26.39 -5.75
C MET A 162 7.43 -26.55 -6.76
N ASP A 163 8.10 -27.69 -6.80
CA ASP A 163 9.28 -27.88 -7.66
C ASP A 163 8.97 -27.59 -9.13
N GLY A 164 9.78 -26.71 -9.73
CA GLY A 164 9.63 -26.23 -11.09
C GLY A 164 8.39 -25.37 -11.36
N ALA A 165 7.55 -25.07 -10.37
CA ALA A 165 6.38 -24.23 -10.55
C ALA A 165 6.78 -22.76 -10.83
N LYS A 166 6.15 -22.15 -11.84
CA LYS A 166 6.32 -20.73 -12.14
C LYS A 166 5.48 -19.90 -11.17
N MET A 167 6.14 -19.26 -10.22
CA MET A 167 5.49 -18.53 -9.14
C MET A 167 5.79 -17.03 -9.15
N VAL A 168 4.77 -16.22 -8.92
CA VAL A 168 4.92 -14.77 -8.74
C VAL A 168 5.11 -14.48 -7.24
N PRO A 169 6.30 -14.02 -6.81
CA PRO A 169 6.51 -13.47 -5.47
C PRO A 169 5.90 -12.08 -5.36
N TYR A 170 5.76 -11.54 -4.14
CA TYR A 170 5.34 -10.14 -3.96
C TYR A 170 6.34 -9.13 -4.52
N ALA A 171 7.62 -9.50 -4.57
CA ALA A 171 8.67 -8.65 -5.11
C ALA A 171 9.82 -9.48 -5.72
N ALA A 172 10.55 -8.88 -6.65
CA ALA A 172 11.77 -9.48 -7.18
C ALA A 172 12.80 -9.82 -6.08
N LEU A 173 12.84 -9.01 -5.00
CA LEU A 173 13.66 -9.23 -3.83
C LEU A 173 13.47 -10.64 -3.23
N THR A 174 12.26 -11.17 -3.22
CA THR A 174 11.97 -12.48 -2.62
C THR A 174 12.12 -13.65 -3.59
N SER A 175 12.64 -13.41 -4.81
CA SER A 175 12.96 -14.50 -5.75
C SER A 175 13.88 -15.58 -5.17
N PRO A 176 14.97 -15.26 -4.42
CA PRO A 176 15.80 -16.29 -3.78
C PRO A 176 15.03 -17.19 -2.81
N ILE A 177 13.98 -16.68 -2.16
CA ILE A 177 13.10 -17.49 -1.30
C ILE A 177 12.29 -18.47 -2.15
N ILE A 178 11.73 -18.02 -3.27
CA ILE A 178 10.97 -18.88 -4.20
C ILE A 178 11.86 -19.98 -4.77
N GLU A 179 13.10 -19.63 -5.17
CA GLU A 179 14.09 -20.57 -5.67
C GLU A 179 14.51 -21.58 -4.60
N SER A 180 14.68 -21.16 -3.35
CA SER A 180 15.02 -22.06 -2.23
C SER A 180 13.88 -23.04 -1.93
N MET A 181 12.64 -22.73 -2.30
CA MET A 181 11.48 -23.63 -2.23
C MET A 181 11.33 -24.53 -3.48
N GLY A 182 12.27 -24.47 -4.44
CA GLY A 182 12.26 -25.27 -5.67
C GLY A 182 11.44 -24.67 -6.82
N ALA A 183 10.74 -23.57 -6.60
CA ALA A 183 9.93 -22.94 -7.63
C ALA A 183 10.75 -21.94 -8.49
N VAL A 184 10.18 -21.55 -9.63
CA VAL A 184 10.77 -20.61 -10.59
C VAL A 184 10.09 -19.25 -10.44
N PRO A 185 10.78 -18.21 -9.97
CA PRO A 185 10.18 -16.89 -9.79
C PRO A 185 9.88 -16.21 -11.14
N VAL A 186 8.66 -15.66 -11.27
CA VAL A 186 8.21 -14.89 -12.43
C VAL A 186 7.76 -13.52 -11.93
N GLN A 187 8.26 -12.44 -12.53
CA GLN A 187 7.85 -11.09 -12.16
C GLN A 187 6.61 -10.67 -12.97
N MET A 188 5.54 -10.31 -12.24
CA MET A 188 4.28 -9.91 -12.86
C MET A 188 3.48 -9.00 -11.91
N PRO A 189 2.94 -7.87 -12.39
CA PRO A 189 2.07 -7.05 -11.56
C PRO A 189 0.71 -7.72 -11.33
N VAL A 190 0.04 -7.41 -10.22
CA VAL A 190 -1.25 -8.02 -9.85
C VAL A 190 -2.33 -7.89 -10.92
N THR A 191 -2.29 -6.81 -11.71
CA THR A 191 -3.23 -6.55 -12.83
C THR A 191 -3.13 -7.56 -13.96
N GLU A 192 -2.03 -8.33 -14.05
CA GLU A 192 -1.77 -9.31 -15.10
C GLU A 192 -1.89 -10.76 -14.58
N MET A 193 -1.91 -10.97 -13.24
CA MET A 193 -1.89 -12.31 -12.63
C MET A 193 -3.11 -13.16 -12.98
N TYR A 194 -4.31 -12.57 -13.08
CA TYR A 194 -5.50 -13.29 -13.52
C TYR A 194 -5.28 -13.93 -14.91
N THR A 195 -4.79 -13.13 -15.86
CA THR A 195 -4.47 -13.63 -17.23
C THR A 195 -3.33 -14.65 -17.17
N GLY A 196 -2.30 -14.39 -16.36
CA GLY A 196 -1.17 -15.30 -16.18
C GLY A 196 -1.58 -16.69 -15.69
N LEU A 197 -2.46 -16.77 -14.68
CA LEU A 197 -3.03 -18.01 -14.18
C LEU A 197 -3.92 -18.68 -15.22
N SER A 198 -4.81 -17.92 -15.88
CA SER A 198 -5.75 -18.48 -16.85
C SER A 198 -5.09 -19.05 -18.12
N THR A 199 -3.94 -18.50 -18.52
CA THR A 199 -3.18 -18.93 -19.69
C THR A 199 -2.06 -19.95 -19.38
N GLY A 200 -1.79 -20.23 -18.08
CA GLY A 200 -0.69 -21.08 -17.65
C GLY A 200 0.70 -20.44 -17.86
N THR A 201 0.75 -19.12 -18.03
CA THR A 201 2.02 -18.37 -18.00
C THR A 201 2.69 -18.45 -16.64
N ILE A 202 1.90 -18.50 -15.58
CA ILE A 202 2.28 -18.78 -14.21
C ILE A 202 1.44 -19.93 -13.64
N ASP A 203 2.01 -20.70 -12.73
CA ASP A 203 1.33 -21.79 -12.01
C ASP A 203 0.73 -21.31 -10.69
N GLY A 204 1.30 -20.25 -10.10
CA GLY A 204 0.83 -19.68 -8.84
C GLY A 204 1.37 -18.28 -8.58
N ALA A 205 0.75 -17.61 -7.62
CA ALA A 205 1.17 -16.29 -7.15
C ALA A 205 0.92 -16.18 -5.64
N TYR A 206 1.83 -15.55 -4.92
CA TYR A 206 1.52 -15.07 -3.58
C TYR A 206 0.35 -14.10 -3.65
N ALA A 207 -0.63 -14.27 -2.78
CA ALA A 207 -1.88 -13.54 -2.81
C ALA A 207 -2.48 -13.39 -1.39
N THR A 208 -3.34 -12.40 -1.26
CA THR A 208 -4.24 -12.25 -0.11
C THR A 208 -5.58 -12.92 -0.41
N TYR A 209 -6.44 -13.12 0.59
CA TYR A 209 -7.80 -13.62 0.34
C TYR A 209 -8.59 -12.70 -0.57
N ASN A 210 -8.40 -11.37 -0.49
CA ASN A 210 -9.12 -10.43 -1.33
C ASN A 210 -8.76 -10.55 -2.82
N ASN A 211 -7.62 -11.13 -3.18
CA ASN A 211 -7.31 -11.42 -4.58
C ASN A 211 -8.16 -12.56 -5.15
N MET A 212 -8.60 -13.50 -4.30
CA MET A 212 -9.46 -14.59 -4.74
C MET A 212 -10.84 -14.11 -5.18
N THR A 213 -11.39 -13.08 -4.53
CA THR A 213 -12.76 -12.58 -4.77
C THR A 213 -12.78 -11.29 -5.60
N PRO A 214 -13.97 -10.78 -6.02
CA PRO A 214 -14.04 -9.48 -6.68
C PRO A 214 -13.34 -8.36 -5.89
N PRO A 215 -12.63 -7.44 -6.57
CA PRO A 215 -12.61 -7.24 -8.02
C PRO A 215 -11.54 -8.06 -8.79
N TRP A 216 -10.68 -8.84 -8.12
CA TRP A 216 -9.57 -9.57 -8.75
C TRP A 216 -9.98 -10.94 -9.31
N ASN A 217 -10.93 -11.62 -8.68
CA ASN A 217 -11.55 -12.87 -9.14
C ASN A 217 -10.60 -14.05 -9.42
N PHE A 218 -9.49 -14.19 -8.69
CA PHE A 218 -8.54 -15.30 -8.93
C PHE A 218 -9.20 -16.68 -8.76
N TRP A 219 -10.27 -16.79 -7.95
CA TRP A 219 -11.04 -18.03 -7.77
C TRP A 219 -11.69 -18.58 -9.07
N ASP A 220 -11.79 -17.76 -10.13
CA ASP A 220 -12.30 -18.22 -11.42
C ASP A 220 -11.23 -18.96 -12.24
N VAL A 221 -9.94 -18.76 -11.94
CA VAL A 221 -8.79 -19.26 -12.69
C VAL A 221 -7.79 -20.08 -11.86
N ALA A 222 -7.80 -19.92 -10.54
CA ALA A 222 -7.01 -20.71 -9.58
C ALA A 222 -7.83 -21.91 -9.10
N SER A 223 -7.22 -23.10 -9.09
CA SER A 223 -7.86 -24.32 -8.53
C SER A 223 -7.54 -24.55 -7.05
N HIS A 224 -6.54 -23.84 -6.50
CA HIS A 224 -6.12 -23.96 -5.11
C HIS A 224 -5.84 -22.59 -4.51
N PHE A 225 -6.10 -22.46 -3.21
CA PHE A 225 -5.55 -21.39 -2.38
C PHE A 225 -4.89 -22.03 -1.16
N THR A 226 -3.55 -22.01 -1.16
CA THR A 226 -2.74 -22.66 -0.12
C THR A 226 -2.40 -21.64 0.96
N VAL A 227 -2.77 -21.95 2.21
CA VAL A 227 -2.50 -21.13 3.40
C VAL A 227 -1.55 -21.83 4.36
N ASN A 228 -1.14 -21.11 5.42
CA ASN A 228 -0.08 -21.54 6.34
C ASN A 228 1.28 -21.68 5.63
N VAL A 229 1.51 -20.86 4.60
CA VAL A 229 2.83 -20.68 3.97
C VAL A 229 3.60 -19.56 4.67
N PRO A 230 4.93 -19.42 4.48
CA PRO A 230 5.67 -18.24 4.95
C PRO A 230 5.07 -16.96 4.37
N VAL A 231 4.55 -16.09 5.23
CA VAL A 231 3.82 -14.87 4.82
C VAL A 231 4.80 -13.86 4.23
N GLN A 232 4.55 -13.42 2.99
CA GLN A 232 5.20 -12.25 2.40
C GLN A 232 4.26 -11.04 2.48
N HIS A 233 4.83 -9.84 2.48
CA HIS A 233 4.05 -8.61 2.57
C HIS A 233 4.19 -7.80 1.28
N ALA A 234 3.12 -7.14 0.85
CA ALA A 234 3.22 -6.07 -0.13
C ALA A 234 3.32 -4.74 0.62
N VAL A 235 4.38 -3.96 0.38
CA VAL A 235 4.49 -2.62 0.94
C VAL A 235 3.87 -1.62 -0.02
N ILE A 236 2.94 -0.85 0.49
CA ILE A 236 2.07 0.05 -0.24
C ILE A 236 2.33 1.48 0.25
N PHE A 237 2.52 2.39 -0.68
CA PHE A 237 2.60 3.81 -0.39
C PHE A 237 1.39 4.58 -0.94
N VAL A 238 1.00 5.62 -0.23
CA VAL A 238 0.21 6.74 -0.73
C VAL A 238 1.07 7.97 -0.55
N VAL A 239 1.41 8.62 -1.65
CA VAL A 239 2.32 9.77 -1.62
C VAL A 239 1.72 10.94 -2.38
N MET A 240 2.05 12.15 -1.93
CA MET A 240 1.63 13.40 -2.54
C MET A 240 2.83 14.13 -3.15
N ASN A 241 2.62 14.77 -4.28
CA ASN A 241 3.60 15.66 -4.90
C ASN A 241 4.07 16.71 -3.88
N LYS A 242 5.39 16.83 -3.69
CA LYS A 242 5.98 17.69 -2.67
C LYS A 242 5.73 19.17 -2.94
N GLU A 243 5.85 19.60 -4.20
CA GLU A 243 5.62 21.01 -4.57
C GLU A 243 4.15 21.38 -4.38
N ARG A 244 3.23 20.49 -4.76
CA ARG A 244 1.79 20.68 -4.55
C ARG A 244 1.45 20.80 -3.06
N TYR A 245 2.00 19.90 -2.22
CA TYR A 245 1.84 19.99 -0.76
C TYR A 245 2.37 21.31 -0.20
N MET A 246 3.59 21.72 -0.59
CA MET A 246 4.19 22.98 -0.13
C MET A 246 3.45 24.22 -0.63
N GLY A 247 2.74 24.12 -1.75
CA GLY A 247 1.91 25.20 -2.31
C GLY A 247 0.56 25.39 -1.63
N LEU A 248 0.12 24.44 -0.77
CA LEU A 248 -1.10 24.57 0.01
C LEU A 248 -0.97 25.59 1.13
N SER A 249 -2.09 26.09 1.62
CA SER A 249 -2.13 26.94 2.82
C SER A 249 -1.61 26.19 4.05
N ASP A 250 -1.18 26.92 5.09
CA ASP A 250 -0.74 26.32 6.36
C ASP A 250 -1.86 25.48 7.00
N GLU A 251 -3.11 25.96 6.88
CA GLU A 251 -4.30 25.24 7.38
C GLU A 251 -4.49 23.92 6.64
N HIS A 252 -4.45 23.92 5.30
CA HIS A 252 -4.60 22.70 4.50
C HIS A 252 -3.46 21.71 4.75
N ARG A 253 -2.21 22.20 4.87
CA ARG A 253 -1.08 21.34 5.24
C ARG A 253 -1.26 20.69 6.60
N ALA A 254 -1.70 21.45 7.60
CA ALA A 254 -1.94 20.92 8.94
C ALA A 254 -3.02 19.83 8.95
N ILE A 255 -4.09 19.98 8.15
CA ILE A 255 -5.11 18.93 7.98
C ILE A 255 -4.51 17.66 7.35
N ILE A 256 -3.74 17.83 6.28
CA ILE A 256 -3.08 16.70 5.61
C ILE A 256 -2.09 16.01 6.55
N ASP A 257 -1.30 16.77 7.32
CA ASP A 257 -0.32 16.23 8.25
C ASP A 257 -0.99 15.38 9.34
N ASP A 258 -2.08 15.85 9.91
CA ASP A 258 -2.83 15.14 10.95
C ASP A 258 -3.50 13.85 10.43
N LEU A 259 -3.88 13.82 9.16
CA LEU A 259 -4.46 12.64 8.51
C LEU A 259 -3.41 11.66 7.97
N SER A 260 -2.16 12.10 7.84
CA SER A 260 -1.08 11.32 7.22
C SER A 260 -0.40 10.35 8.20
N MET A 261 0.49 9.54 7.64
CA MET A 261 1.29 8.56 8.33
C MET A 261 0.43 7.58 9.15
N GLU A 262 0.41 7.66 10.47
CA GLU A 262 -0.26 6.67 11.32
C GLU A 262 -1.75 6.51 10.98
N ALA A 263 -2.50 7.61 10.90
CA ALA A 263 -3.94 7.56 10.65
C ALA A 263 -4.29 6.93 9.29
N ALA A 264 -3.70 7.43 8.21
CA ALA A 264 -3.96 6.91 6.87
C ALA A 264 -3.36 5.51 6.64
N SER A 265 -2.18 5.23 7.20
CA SER A 265 -1.53 3.92 7.07
C SER A 265 -2.32 2.83 7.78
N MET A 266 -2.78 3.08 8.99
CA MET A 266 -3.60 2.13 9.74
C MET A 266 -4.99 1.97 9.10
N LYS A 267 -5.60 3.05 8.61
CA LYS A 267 -6.86 2.97 7.86
C LYS A 267 -6.74 2.11 6.61
N LEU A 268 -5.61 2.22 5.90
CA LEU A 268 -5.32 1.39 4.73
C LEU A 268 -5.12 -0.08 5.13
N ALA A 269 -4.32 -0.35 6.17
CA ALA A 269 -4.07 -1.70 6.66
C ALA A 269 -5.36 -2.40 7.11
N GLU A 270 -6.19 -1.73 7.91
CA GLU A 270 -7.50 -2.22 8.34
C GLU A 270 -8.42 -2.52 7.15
N SER A 271 -8.33 -1.72 6.07
CA SER A 271 -9.10 -1.98 4.87
C SER A 271 -8.69 -3.27 4.16
N PHE A 272 -7.39 -3.63 4.17
CA PHE A 272 -6.90 -4.91 3.68
C PHE A 272 -7.37 -6.07 4.57
N ASP A 273 -7.17 -5.98 5.88
CA ASP A 273 -7.58 -7.03 6.82
C ASP A 273 -9.10 -7.26 6.77
N GLY A 274 -9.90 -6.18 6.65
CA GLY A 274 -11.34 -6.25 6.49
C GLY A 274 -11.78 -6.87 5.15
N ALA A 275 -11.10 -6.53 4.06
CA ALA A 275 -11.34 -7.13 2.74
C ALA A 275 -11.00 -8.62 2.74
N ASP A 276 -9.90 -9.01 3.37
CA ASP A 276 -9.48 -10.39 3.50
C ASP A 276 -10.45 -11.22 4.34
N ALA A 277 -10.90 -10.70 5.48
CA ALA A 277 -11.91 -11.35 6.31
C ALA A 277 -13.23 -11.58 5.55
N LYS A 278 -13.69 -10.56 4.80
CA LYS A 278 -14.88 -10.66 3.94
C LYS A 278 -14.71 -11.69 2.84
N SER A 279 -13.55 -11.71 2.19
CA SER A 279 -13.25 -12.64 1.10
C SER A 279 -13.15 -14.08 1.59
N LEU A 280 -12.48 -14.31 2.72
CA LEU A 280 -12.42 -15.63 3.35
C LEU A 280 -13.82 -16.14 3.72
N ALA A 281 -14.69 -15.28 4.24
CA ALA A 281 -16.08 -15.66 4.53
C ALA A 281 -16.83 -16.03 3.24
N ALA A 282 -16.67 -15.28 2.15
CA ALA A 282 -17.27 -15.56 0.85
C ALA A 282 -16.73 -16.88 0.27
N MET A 283 -15.41 -17.11 0.34
CA MET A 283 -14.77 -18.35 -0.11
C MET A 283 -15.34 -19.59 0.64
N LYS A 284 -15.52 -19.49 1.97
CA LYS A 284 -16.08 -20.58 2.79
C LYS A 284 -17.56 -20.81 2.53
N ALA A 285 -18.32 -19.77 2.18
CA ALA A 285 -19.79 -19.86 1.96
C ALA A 285 -20.17 -20.32 0.56
N THR A 286 -19.22 -20.40 -0.38
CA THR A 286 -19.54 -20.67 -1.78
C THR A 286 -19.38 -22.16 -2.08
N ASP A 287 -20.50 -22.89 -2.11
CA ASP A 287 -20.56 -24.27 -2.61
C ASP A 287 -20.38 -24.28 -4.15
N GLY A 288 -19.60 -25.24 -4.64
CA GLY A 288 -19.47 -25.51 -6.09
C GLY A 288 -18.46 -24.64 -6.84
N LYS A 289 -17.59 -23.90 -6.17
CA LYS A 289 -16.40 -23.30 -6.79
C LYS A 289 -15.33 -24.36 -7.09
N ASN A 290 -14.59 -24.17 -8.18
CA ASN A 290 -13.58 -25.14 -8.65
C ASN A 290 -12.21 -24.91 -7.96
N TYR A 291 -12.18 -24.42 -6.74
CA TYR A 291 -10.93 -24.26 -5.98
C TYR A 291 -10.99 -24.95 -4.61
N GLU A 292 -9.84 -25.38 -4.15
CA GLU A 292 -9.63 -25.99 -2.85
C GLU A 292 -8.86 -25.02 -1.93
N LEU A 293 -9.33 -24.88 -0.68
CA LEU A 293 -8.59 -24.18 0.36
C LEU A 293 -7.70 -25.19 1.08
N VAL A 294 -6.39 -25.15 0.81
CA VAL A 294 -5.41 -26.12 1.31
C VAL A 294 -4.63 -25.49 2.45
N THR A 295 -4.44 -26.22 3.54
CA THR A 295 -3.61 -25.78 4.66
C THR A 295 -2.32 -26.62 4.71
N VAL A 296 -1.18 -25.96 4.59
CA VAL A 296 0.13 -26.60 4.75
C VAL A 296 0.27 -27.20 6.15
N SER A 297 0.76 -28.43 6.26
CA SER A 297 1.01 -29.08 7.53
C SER A 297 2.10 -28.37 8.34
N ALA A 298 2.11 -28.55 9.66
CA ALA A 298 3.15 -27.95 10.50
C ALA A 298 4.57 -28.45 10.16
N GLU A 299 4.69 -29.72 9.75
CA GLU A 299 5.95 -30.30 9.32
C GLU A 299 6.45 -29.66 8.03
N GLU A 300 5.58 -29.52 7.03
CA GLU A 300 5.93 -28.92 5.76
C GLU A 300 6.17 -27.40 5.88
N ARG A 301 5.41 -26.73 6.75
CA ARG A 301 5.67 -25.31 7.07
C ARG A 301 7.08 -25.12 7.65
N ALA A 302 7.53 -26.01 8.53
CA ALA A 302 8.90 -25.93 9.06
C ALA A 302 9.97 -26.15 7.97
N ARG A 303 9.71 -27.00 6.97
CA ARG A 303 10.58 -27.15 5.80
C ARG A 303 10.62 -25.88 4.94
N MET A 304 9.46 -25.27 4.70
CA MET A 304 9.36 -23.99 4.00
C MET A 304 10.07 -22.85 4.75
N ASP A 305 9.93 -22.78 6.08
CA ASP A 305 10.62 -21.79 6.91
C ASP A 305 12.15 -21.97 6.84
N ALA A 306 12.66 -23.19 6.76
CA ALA A 306 14.08 -23.45 6.53
C ALA A 306 14.54 -22.96 5.15
N ALA A 307 13.76 -23.19 4.10
CA ALA A 307 14.04 -22.66 2.76
C ALA A 307 14.01 -21.13 2.74
N VAL A 308 13.07 -20.49 3.46
CA VAL A 308 13.06 -19.02 3.64
C VAL A 308 14.37 -18.53 4.26
N ALA A 309 14.86 -19.19 5.31
CA ALA A 309 16.12 -18.82 5.96
C ALA A 309 17.32 -18.88 5.01
N ASP A 310 17.35 -19.85 4.10
CA ASP A 310 18.41 -19.94 3.07
C ASP A 310 18.25 -18.83 2.02
N GLY A 311 17.06 -18.54 1.54
CA GLY A 311 16.77 -17.42 0.64
C GLY A 311 17.14 -16.06 1.25
N MET A 312 16.88 -15.87 2.54
CA MET A 312 17.25 -14.63 3.26
C MET A 312 18.77 -14.38 3.31
N LYS A 313 19.58 -15.44 3.45
CA LYS A 313 21.05 -15.30 3.37
C LYS A 313 21.50 -14.74 2.02
N VAL A 314 20.87 -15.19 0.93
CA VAL A 314 21.15 -14.68 -0.42
C VAL A 314 20.73 -13.22 -0.55
N ILE A 315 19.56 -12.86 -0.01
CA ILE A 315 19.06 -11.48 -0.01
C ILE A 315 20.04 -10.55 0.73
N PHE A 316 20.44 -10.88 1.95
CA PHE A 316 21.36 -10.03 2.70
C PHE A 316 22.75 -9.93 2.04
N ALA A 317 23.24 -11.01 1.43
CA ALA A 317 24.48 -10.96 0.66
C ALA A 317 24.40 -10.04 -0.57
N ASP A 318 23.27 -10.03 -1.28
CA ASP A 318 23.01 -9.10 -2.38
C ASP A 318 23.01 -7.65 -1.89
N TYR A 319 22.30 -7.34 -0.79
CA TYR A 319 22.28 -6.01 -0.20
C TYR A 319 23.66 -5.52 0.21
N ALA A 320 24.43 -6.37 0.88
CA ALA A 320 25.82 -6.04 1.25
C ALA A 320 26.68 -5.76 0.02
N SER A 321 26.53 -6.53 -1.06
CA SER A 321 27.25 -6.31 -2.33
C SER A 321 26.92 -4.96 -2.99
N ARG A 322 25.73 -4.42 -2.70
CA ARG A 322 25.25 -3.10 -3.18
C ARG A 322 25.57 -1.95 -2.22
N GLY A 323 26.30 -2.22 -1.13
CA GLY A 323 26.71 -1.22 -0.13
C GLY A 323 25.66 -0.93 0.94
N ILE A 324 24.62 -1.75 1.08
CA ILE A 324 23.60 -1.64 2.15
C ILE A 324 23.94 -2.70 3.21
N GLU A 325 24.97 -2.43 4.00
CA GLU A 325 25.52 -3.39 4.97
C GLU A 325 24.60 -3.65 6.17
N ASN A 326 23.68 -2.69 6.48
CA ASN A 326 22.73 -2.78 7.59
C ASN A 326 21.37 -3.39 7.21
N ALA A 327 21.26 -4.07 6.07
CA ALA A 327 19.99 -4.66 5.60
C ALA A 327 19.38 -5.64 6.60
N GLU A 328 20.21 -6.53 7.18
CA GLU A 328 19.76 -7.48 8.20
C GLU A 328 19.30 -6.77 9.49
N GLU A 329 19.97 -5.68 9.89
CA GLU A 329 19.57 -4.86 11.04
C GLU A 329 18.19 -4.23 10.82
N ILE A 330 17.95 -3.63 9.64
CA ILE A 330 16.66 -3.03 9.26
C ILE A 330 15.56 -4.10 9.23
N TYR A 331 15.81 -5.24 8.58
CA TYR A 331 14.87 -6.35 8.57
C TYR A 331 14.50 -6.81 9.98
N ASN A 332 15.51 -6.98 10.86
CA ASN A 332 15.30 -7.37 12.24
C ASN A 332 14.57 -6.28 13.06
N ALA A 333 14.82 -5.00 12.79
CA ALA A 333 14.11 -3.90 13.43
C ALA A 333 12.61 -3.91 13.08
N ILE A 334 12.26 -4.14 11.81
CA ILE A 334 10.87 -4.29 11.35
C ILE A 334 10.20 -5.51 12.00
N ASN A 335 10.94 -6.57 12.30
CA ASN A 335 10.40 -7.85 12.81
C ASN A 335 10.58 -8.05 14.33
N LYS A 336 10.90 -7.01 15.08
CA LYS A 336 10.92 -7.04 16.55
C LYS A 336 9.52 -7.12 17.11
#